data_4ea3309954558522265f7c5fd629c098
#
_entry.id   4ea3309954558522265f7c5fd629c098
#
_cell.length_a   1.000
_cell.length_b   1.000
_cell.length_c   1.000
_cell.angle_alpha   90.00
_cell.angle_beta   90.00
_cell.angle_gamma   90.00
#
_symmetry.space_group_name_H-M   'P 1'
#
loop_
_entity.id
_entity.type
_entity.pdbx_description
1 polymer ?
#
loop_
_entity_poly.entity_id
_entity_poly.type
_entity_poly.pdbx_seq_one_letter_code
_entity_poly.pdbx_strand_id
1 'polypeptide(L)'
;LREVFLVILVPAALGLLFHHKFPDLSEKLESPLKYINVVLLGIVFTIKFFADEQSGGSGLTREDILMIFPLAFAMHLVALILPFYVGRWANLPFNQNVTIGIEVGLQNTTLALLVTGTMIGNNDMTKPVLVFALFSFFTTTAFAFVARWLSNTK
;
A
#
# COMPACT_ATOMS: atom_id res chain seq x y z
N LEU A 1 7.64 15.41 9.85
CA LEU A 1 6.21 15.64 9.60
C LEU A 1 5.97 16.66 8.49
N ARG A 2 6.63 17.84 8.50
CA ARG A 2 6.45 18.88 7.47
C ARG A 2 6.81 18.37 6.07
N GLU A 3 7.89 17.63 5.93
CA GLU A 3 8.35 17.08 4.65
C GLU A 3 7.40 16.02 4.11
N VAL A 4 6.90 15.11 4.97
CA VAL A 4 5.88 14.11 4.58
C VAL A 4 4.62 14.79 4.07
N PHE A 5 4.19 15.84 4.76
CA PHE A 5 3.00 16.62 4.38
C PHE A 5 3.19 17.30 3.01
N LEU A 6 4.34 17.91 2.77
CA LEU A 6 4.65 18.55 1.50
C LEU A 6 4.75 17.55 0.34
N VAL A 7 5.40 16.40 0.55
CA VAL A 7 5.54 15.36 -0.48
C VAL A 7 4.20 14.77 -0.89
N ILE A 8 3.20 14.75 -0.02
CA ILE A 8 1.87 14.24 -0.35
C ILE A 8 0.98 15.35 -0.91
N LEU A 9 0.89 16.49 -0.25
CA LEU A 9 -0.07 17.54 -0.61
C LEU A 9 0.32 18.32 -1.87
N VAL A 10 1.61 18.59 -2.06
CA VAL A 10 2.03 19.38 -3.23
C VAL A 10 1.73 18.64 -4.54
N PRO A 11 2.11 17.35 -4.74
CA PRO A 11 1.74 16.63 -5.94
C PRO A 11 0.23 16.45 -6.10
N ALA A 12 -0.50 16.19 -5.00
CA ALA A 12 -1.95 16.05 -5.04
C ALA A 12 -2.64 17.37 -5.47
N ALA A 13 -2.23 18.50 -4.90
CA ALA A 13 -2.75 19.80 -5.29
C ALA A 13 -2.42 20.16 -6.74
N LEU A 14 -1.19 19.89 -7.19
CA LEU A 14 -0.78 20.10 -8.58
C LEU A 14 -1.58 19.20 -9.53
N GLY A 15 -1.79 17.93 -9.18
CA GLY A 15 -2.61 17.00 -9.96
C GLY A 15 -4.07 17.46 -10.10
N LEU A 16 -4.66 17.93 -9.00
CA LEU A 16 -6.01 18.49 -8.98
C LEU A 16 -6.13 19.76 -9.85
N LEU A 17 -5.17 20.67 -9.73
CA LEU A 17 -5.12 21.90 -10.53
C LEU A 17 -4.93 21.58 -12.02
N PHE A 18 -4.07 20.61 -12.33
CA PHE A 18 -3.84 20.15 -13.70
C PHE A 18 -5.10 19.53 -14.29
N HIS A 19 -5.76 18.64 -13.55
CA HIS A 19 -7.01 18.01 -13.98
C HIS A 19 -8.13 19.06 -14.20
N HIS A 20 -8.24 20.03 -13.31
CA HIS A 20 -9.23 21.10 -13.45
C HIS A 20 -8.96 22.00 -14.67
N LYS A 21 -7.69 22.30 -14.95
CA LYS A 21 -7.30 23.21 -16.05
C LYS A 21 -7.24 22.52 -17.42
N PHE A 22 -6.90 21.22 -17.44
CA PHE A 22 -6.69 20.43 -18.66
C PHE A 22 -7.36 19.06 -18.54
N PRO A 23 -8.72 18.98 -18.45
CA PRO A 23 -9.43 17.73 -18.21
C PRO A 23 -9.16 16.69 -19.31
N ASP A 24 -9.25 17.08 -20.59
CA ASP A 24 -9.04 16.17 -21.73
C ASP A 24 -7.62 15.58 -21.78
N LEU A 25 -6.61 16.37 -21.42
CA LEU A 25 -5.22 15.93 -21.37
C LEU A 25 -4.98 15.01 -20.18
N SER A 26 -5.59 15.34 -19.04
CA SER A 26 -5.53 14.52 -17.82
C SER A 26 -6.10 13.12 -18.08
N GLU A 27 -7.25 13.04 -18.74
CA GLU A 27 -7.91 11.77 -19.09
C GLU A 27 -7.04 10.92 -20.05
N LYS A 28 -6.42 11.56 -21.07
CA LYS A 28 -5.48 10.89 -21.98
C LYS A 28 -4.22 10.38 -21.29
N LEU A 29 -3.73 11.09 -20.27
CA LEU A 29 -2.51 10.73 -19.54
C LEU A 29 -2.75 9.71 -18.42
N GLU A 30 -3.98 9.52 -17.95
CA GLU A 30 -4.31 8.60 -16.86
C GLU A 30 -3.80 7.18 -17.13
N SER A 31 -4.14 6.62 -18.29
CA SER A 31 -3.75 5.25 -18.64
C SER A 31 -2.23 5.06 -18.76
N PRO A 32 -1.47 5.86 -19.55
CA PRO A 32 -0.03 5.70 -19.64
C PRO A 32 0.68 5.94 -18.31
N LEU A 33 0.26 6.93 -17.51
CA LEU A 33 0.85 7.20 -16.20
C LEU A 33 0.62 6.04 -15.23
N LYS A 34 -0.53 5.40 -15.28
CA LYS A 34 -0.83 4.21 -14.47
C LYS A 34 0.16 3.07 -14.76
N TYR A 35 0.44 2.78 -16.04
CA TYR A 35 1.43 1.76 -16.41
C TYR A 35 2.85 2.15 -16.01
N ILE A 36 3.24 3.41 -16.23
CA ILE A 36 4.55 3.93 -15.82
C ILE A 36 4.73 3.77 -14.31
N ASN A 37 3.73 4.13 -13.51
CA ASN A 37 3.78 3.99 -12.06
C ASN A 37 3.96 2.53 -11.62
N VAL A 38 3.25 1.59 -12.24
CA VAL A 38 3.39 0.17 -11.93
C VAL A 38 4.80 -0.33 -12.25
N VAL A 39 5.36 0.07 -13.41
CA VAL A 39 6.72 -0.30 -13.80
C VAL A 39 7.76 0.30 -12.85
N LEU A 40 7.65 1.60 -12.55
CA LEU A 40 8.55 2.27 -11.61
C LEU A 40 8.49 1.63 -10.21
N LEU A 41 7.28 1.34 -9.73
CA LEU A 41 7.10 0.64 -8.47
C LEU A 41 7.77 -0.73 -8.49
N GLY A 42 7.57 -1.51 -9.55
CA GLY A 42 8.23 -2.80 -9.74
C GLY A 42 9.76 -2.70 -9.71
N ILE A 43 10.33 -1.68 -10.37
CA ILE A 43 11.78 -1.40 -10.34
C ILE A 43 12.26 -1.11 -8.92
N VAL A 44 11.57 -0.20 -8.22
CA VAL A 44 11.91 0.16 -6.83
C VAL A 44 11.87 -1.06 -5.92
N PHE A 45 10.81 -1.87 -6.01
CA PHE A 45 10.71 -3.10 -5.23
C PHE A 45 11.83 -4.09 -5.58
N THR A 46 12.13 -4.28 -6.86
CA THR A 46 13.20 -5.17 -7.30
C THR A 46 14.55 -4.74 -6.73
N ILE A 47 14.88 -3.45 -6.79
CA ILE A 47 16.11 -2.91 -6.21
C ILE A 47 16.12 -3.15 -4.69
N LYS A 48 15.04 -2.81 -3.99
CA LYS A 48 14.96 -2.95 -2.53
C LYS A 48 15.09 -4.40 -2.05
N PHE A 49 14.60 -5.36 -2.82
CA PHE A 49 14.66 -6.78 -2.45
C PHE A 49 15.96 -7.48 -2.85
N PHE A 50 16.53 -7.14 -4.02
CA PHE A 50 17.59 -7.96 -4.62
C PHE A 50 18.94 -7.25 -4.74
N ALA A 51 18.99 -5.93 -4.64
CA ALA A 51 20.27 -5.23 -4.67
C ALA A 51 20.95 -5.24 -3.29
N ASP A 52 22.28 -5.18 -3.31
CA ASP A 52 23.07 -5.00 -2.10
C ASP A 52 22.80 -3.61 -1.48
N GLU A 53 23.03 -3.48 -0.19
CA GLU A 53 22.82 -2.20 0.54
C GLU A 53 23.58 -1.03 -0.10
N GLN A 54 24.81 -1.30 -0.60
CA GLN A 54 25.62 -0.30 -1.30
C GLN A 54 24.98 0.16 -2.64
N SER A 55 24.15 -0.68 -3.24
CA SER A 55 23.43 -0.39 -4.49
C SER A 55 21.98 0.07 -4.26
N GLY A 56 21.65 0.43 -3.03
CA GLY A 56 20.32 0.94 -2.65
C GLY A 56 19.32 -0.13 -2.23
N GLY A 57 19.75 -1.38 -2.05
CA GLY A 57 18.95 -2.45 -1.47
C GLY A 57 18.67 -2.23 0.02
N SER A 58 17.81 -3.06 0.59
CA SER A 58 17.43 -2.99 2.01
C SER A 58 18.26 -3.91 2.92
N GLY A 59 19.09 -4.79 2.35
CA GLY A 59 19.78 -5.84 3.11
C GLY A 59 18.81 -6.84 3.75
N LEU A 60 17.61 -7.02 3.19
CA LEU A 60 16.58 -7.91 3.73
C LEU A 60 17.02 -9.37 3.65
N THR A 61 17.21 -10.01 4.80
CA THR A 61 17.59 -11.41 4.90
C THR A 61 16.37 -12.33 5.07
N ARG A 62 16.58 -13.63 4.85
CA ARG A 62 15.54 -14.63 5.15
C ARG A 62 15.16 -14.64 6.64
N GLU A 63 16.11 -14.40 7.51
CA GLU A 63 15.90 -14.33 8.97
C GLU A 63 15.03 -13.14 9.34
N ASP A 64 15.29 -11.97 8.73
CA ASP A 64 14.43 -10.79 8.89
C ASP A 64 12.98 -11.10 8.49
N ILE A 65 12.79 -11.78 7.34
CA ILE A 65 11.44 -12.15 6.88
C ILE A 65 10.75 -13.06 7.90
N LEU A 66 11.42 -14.10 8.37
CA LEU A 66 10.83 -15.05 9.32
C LEU A 66 10.52 -14.41 10.67
N MET A 67 11.30 -13.42 11.09
CA MET A 67 11.09 -12.68 12.34
C MET A 67 9.94 -11.67 12.22
N ILE A 68 9.89 -10.93 11.11
CA ILE A 68 8.93 -9.83 10.93
C ILE A 68 7.57 -10.34 10.46
N PHE A 69 7.52 -11.36 9.60
CA PHE A 69 6.30 -11.82 8.95
C PHE A 69 5.16 -12.16 9.92
N PRO A 70 5.33 -12.92 11.01
CA PRO A 70 4.23 -13.29 11.88
C PRO A 70 3.49 -12.08 12.47
N LEU A 71 4.25 -11.08 12.93
CA LEU A 71 3.67 -9.87 13.51
C LEU A 71 3.03 -8.99 12.43
N ALA A 72 3.72 -8.78 11.30
CA ALA A 72 3.20 -8.00 10.19
C ALA A 72 1.91 -8.62 9.61
N PHE A 73 1.86 -9.95 9.50
CA PHE A 73 0.69 -10.68 9.03
C PHE A 73 -0.48 -10.58 10.02
N ALA A 74 -0.23 -10.75 11.33
CA ALA A 74 -1.25 -10.59 12.34
C ALA A 74 -1.84 -9.17 12.34
N MET A 75 -0.98 -8.14 12.28
CA MET A 75 -1.42 -6.75 12.19
C MET A 75 -2.25 -6.49 10.94
N HIS A 76 -1.85 -7.06 9.79
CA HIS A 76 -2.59 -6.92 8.54
C HIS A 76 -3.98 -7.57 8.62
N LEU A 77 -4.08 -8.78 9.19
CA LEU A 77 -5.38 -9.43 9.40
C LEU A 77 -6.28 -8.58 10.31
N VAL A 78 -5.75 -8.02 11.38
CA VAL A 78 -6.49 -7.10 12.25
C VAL A 78 -6.95 -5.87 11.46
N ALA A 79 -6.09 -5.29 10.63
CA ALA A 79 -6.41 -4.14 9.80
C ALA A 79 -7.48 -4.41 8.73
N LEU A 80 -7.62 -5.66 8.26
CA LEU A 80 -8.70 -6.07 7.36
C LEU A 80 -10.01 -6.35 8.11
N ILE A 81 -9.92 -7.10 9.20
CA ILE A 81 -11.08 -7.70 9.88
C ILE A 81 -11.76 -6.71 10.84
N LEU A 82 -10.97 -5.97 11.62
CA LEU A 82 -11.52 -5.05 12.62
C LEU A 82 -12.39 -3.96 12.00
N PRO A 83 -11.95 -3.25 10.95
CA PRO A 83 -12.78 -2.21 10.30
C PRO A 83 -14.04 -2.79 9.66
N PHE A 84 -13.99 -4.00 9.11
CA PHE A 84 -15.16 -4.69 8.59
C PHE A 84 -16.22 -4.89 9.69
N TYR A 85 -15.83 -5.35 10.87
CA TYR A 85 -16.76 -5.53 12.00
C TYR A 85 -17.22 -4.21 12.60
N VAL A 86 -16.35 -3.19 12.66
CA VAL A 86 -16.75 -1.83 13.10
C VAL A 86 -17.83 -1.26 12.17
N GLY A 87 -17.68 -1.40 10.87
CA GLY A 87 -18.71 -1.01 9.91
C GLY A 87 -20.03 -1.80 10.11
N ARG A 88 -19.93 -3.08 10.41
CA ARG A 88 -21.09 -3.92 10.72
C ARG A 88 -21.81 -3.47 12.00
N TRP A 89 -21.09 -3.10 13.03
CA TRP A 89 -21.67 -2.54 14.28
C TRP A 89 -22.31 -1.17 14.04
N ALA A 90 -21.77 -0.39 13.09
CA ALA A 90 -22.39 0.85 12.64
C ALA A 90 -23.59 0.66 11.68
N ASN A 91 -24.04 -0.59 11.47
CA ASN A 91 -25.14 -0.96 10.58
C ASN A 91 -24.93 -0.55 9.11
N LEU A 92 -23.69 -0.49 8.65
CA LEU A 92 -23.38 -0.20 7.25
C LEU A 92 -23.71 -1.41 6.36
N PRO A 93 -24.05 -1.17 5.09
CA PRO A 93 -24.24 -2.24 4.11
C PRO A 93 -23.00 -3.13 3.97
N PHE A 94 -23.20 -4.41 3.66
CA PHE A 94 -22.11 -5.39 3.57
C PHE A 94 -20.97 -4.93 2.64
N ASN A 95 -21.30 -4.39 1.47
CA ASN A 95 -20.30 -3.91 0.52
C ASN A 95 -19.43 -2.78 1.10
N GLN A 96 -20.02 -1.87 1.86
CA GLN A 96 -19.27 -0.80 2.52
C GLN A 96 -18.34 -1.35 3.60
N ASN A 97 -18.77 -2.37 4.37
CA ASN A 97 -17.93 -3.02 5.36
C ASN A 97 -16.70 -3.67 4.72
N VAL A 98 -16.89 -4.33 3.57
CA VAL A 98 -15.79 -4.93 2.78
C VAL A 98 -14.83 -3.85 2.28
N THR A 99 -15.37 -2.76 1.72
CA THR A 99 -14.56 -1.63 1.22
C THR A 99 -13.72 -1.01 2.33
N ILE A 100 -14.31 -0.73 3.49
CA ILE A 100 -13.60 -0.16 4.64
C ILE A 100 -12.49 -1.12 5.12
N GLY A 101 -12.77 -2.43 5.19
CA GLY A 101 -11.75 -3.43 5.51
C GLY A 101 -10.57 -3.41 4.53
N ILE A 102 -10.85 -3.36 3.22
CA ILE A 102 -9.82 -3.30 2.18
C ILE A 102 -9.01 -2.00 2.29
N GLU A 103 -9.67 -0.85 2.41
CA GLU A 103 -9.02 0.47 2.50
C GLU A 103 -8.08 0.59 3.71
N VAL A 104 -8.49 0.09 4.85
CA VAL A 104 -7.64 0.12 6.06
C VAL A 104 -6.55 -0.95 6.00
N GLY A 105 -6.84 -2.11 5.42
CA GLY A 105 -5.87 -3.20 5.27
C GLY A 105 -4.80 -2.91 4.22
N LEU A 106 -5.17 -2.32 3.08
CA LEU A 106 -4.25 -2.05 1.97
C LEU A 106 -3.51 -0.72 2.18
N GLN A 107 -2.47 -0.77 2.99
CA GLN A 107 -1.67 0.42 3.32
C GLN A 107 -0.76 0.85 2.17
N ASN A 108 -0.44 2.15 2.13
CA ASN A 108 0.46 2.72 1.13
C ASN A 108 1.93 2.40 1.44
N THR A 109 2.39 1.23 0.99
CA THR A 109 3.77 0.76 1.17
C THR A 109 4.80 1.64 0.46
N THR A 110 4.44 2.27 -0.66
CA THR A 110 5.33 3.19 -1.37
C THR A 110 5.65 4.42 -0.52
N LEU A 111 4.63 5.01 0.10
CA LEU A 111 4.82 6.13 1.02
C LEU A 111 5.64 5.71 2.25
N ALA A 112 5.37 4.53 2.81
CA ALA A 112 6.14 4.02 3.93
C ALA A 112 7.62 3.81 3.57
N LEU A 113 7.94 3.27 2.37
CA LEU A 113 9.31 3.16 1.86
C LEU A 113 9.99 4.51 1.66
N LEU A 114 9.26 5.49 1.14
CA LEU A 114 9.78 6.86 0.99
C LEU A 114 10.15 7.46 2.35
N VAL A 115 9.26 7.33 3.34
CA VAL A 115 9.50 7.87 4.67
C VAL A 115 10.68 7.16 5.36
N THR A 116 10.68 5.83 5.38
CA THR A 116 11.71 5.06 6.09
C THR A 116 13.07 5.09 5.38
N GLY A 117 13.08 4.92 4.06
CA GLY A 117 14.30 4.81 3.28
C GLY A 117 14.92 6.14 2.89
N THR A 118 14.11 7.18 2.63
CA THR A 118 14.63 8.47 2.13
C THR A 118 14.60 9.56 3.18
N MET A 119 13.51 9.71 3.93
CA MET A 119 13.36 10.80 4.89
C MET A 119 14.04 10.51 6.22
N ILE A 120 13.91 9.28 6.74
CA ILE A 120 14.58 8.83 7.97
C ILE A 120 15.99 8.31 7.64
N GLY A 121 16.16 7.73 6.44
CA GLY A 121 17.44 7.17 5.99
C GLY A 121 17.85 5.91 6.76
N ASN A 122 16.88 5.13 7.26
CA ASN A 122 17.14 3.92 8.04
C ASN A 122 16.65 2.68 7.29
N ASN A 123 17.60 1.89 6.78
CA ASN A 123 17.29 0.66 6.03
C ASN A 123 16.59 -0.39 6.89
N ASP A 124 16.87 -0.50 8.16
CA ASP A 124 16.19 -1.46 9.03
C ASP A 124 14.71 -1.16 9.18
N MET A 125 14.32 0.11 9.15
CA MET A 125 12.91 0.51 9.14
C MET A 125 12.21 0.20 7.81
N THR A 126 12.94 -0.01 6.71
CA THR A 126 12.35 -0.41 5.42
C THR A 126 11.99 -1.89 5.38
N LYS A 127 12.68 -2.74 6.15
CA LYS A 127 12.47 -4.20 6.15
C LYS A 127 11.04 -4.61 6.49
N PRO A 128 10.40 -4.11 7.56
CA PRO A 128 8.99 -4.41 7.85
C PRO A 128 8.03 -3.99 6.73
N VAL A 129 8.29 -2.86 6.08
CA VAL A 129 7.48 -2.36 4.97
C VAL A 129 7.56 -3.30 3.77
N LEU A 130 8.77 -3.78 3.44
CA LEU A 130 8.98 -4.74 2.36
C LEU A 130 8.33 -6.09 2.64
N VAL A 131 8.49 -6.62 3.85
CA VAL A 131 7.84 -7.87 4.27
C VAL A 131 6.32 -7.74 4.17
N PHE A 132 5.75 -6.61 4.63
CA PHE A 132 4.31 -6.33 4.50
C PHE A 132 3.87 -6.30 3.03
N ALA A 133 4.64 -5.67 2.15
CA ALA A 133 4.32 -5.58 0.73
C ALA A 133 4.26 -6.95 0.03
N LEU A 134 5.07 -7.92 0.47
CA LEU A 134 5.11 -9.26 -0.13
C LEU A 134 3.77 -9.99 -0.10
N PHE A 135 3.01 -9.83 0.97
CA PHE A 135 1.78 -10.61 1.18
C PHE A 135 0.49 -9.79 1.19
N SER A 136 0.56 -8.50 1.53
CA SER A 136 -0.63 -7.66 1.79
C SER A 136 -1.59 -7.61 0.61
N PHE A 137 -1.08 -7.52 -0.60
CA PHE A 137 -1.91 -7.54 -1.81
C PHE A 137 -2.67 -8.87 -1.98
N PHE A 138 -1.98 -9.99 -1.81
CA PHE A 138 -2.59 -11.32 -1.98
C PHE A 138 -3.63 -11.61 -0.90
N THR A 139 -3.33 -11.26 0.35
CA THR A 139 -4.25 -11.48 1.47
C THR A 139 -5.46 -10.56 1.40
N THR A 140 -5.29 -9.29 0.98
CA THR A 140 -6.41 -8.37 0.74
C THR A 140 -7.29 -8.87 -0.39
N THR A 141 -6.69 -9.36 -1.48
CA THR A 141 -7.41 -9.95 -2.61
C THR A 141 -8.17 -11.19 -2.18
N ALA A 142 -7.56 -12.08 -1.40
CA ALA A 142 -8.23 -13.25 -0.84
C ALA A 142 -9.41 -12.86 0.06
N PHE A 143 -9.23 -11.84 0.91
CA PHE A 143 -10.31 -11.29 1.73
C PHE A 143 -11.50 -10.81 0.88
N ALA A 144 -11.23 -10.07 -0.20
CA ALA A 144 -12.27 -9.58 -1.12
C ALA A 144 -13.04 -10.74 -1.78
N PHE A 145 -12.34 -11.80 -2.22
CA PHE A 145 -12.97 -12.99 -2.80
C PHE A 145 -13.83 -13.75 -1.80
N VAL A 146 -13.32 -13.96 -0.58
CA VAL A 146 -14.09 -14.61 0.51
C VAL A 146 -15.32 -13.79 0.85
N ALA A 147 -15.19 -12.48 0.97
CA ALA A 147 -16.32 -11.59 1.25
C ALA A 147 -17.39 -11.67 0.12
N ARG A 148 -16.97 -11.64 -1.15
CA ARG A 148 -17.87 -11.78 -2.28
C ARG A 148 -18.59 -13.13 -2.30
N TRP A 149 -17.87 -14.21 -2.01
CA TRP A 149 -18.46 -15.55 -1.93
C TRP A 149 -19.53 -15.63 -0.82
N LEU A 150 -19.24 -15.09 0.37
CA LEU A 150 -20.19 -15.01 1.48
C LEU A 150 -21.42 -14.14 1.18
N SER A 151 -21.28 -13.12 0.31
CA SER A 151 -22.39 -12.27 -0.13
C SER A 151 -23.35 -13.01 -1.06
N ASN A 152 -22.81 -13.87 -1.94
CA ASN A 152 -23.60 -14.61 -2.94
C ASN A 152 -24.33 -15.85 -2.36
N THR A 153 -24.00 -16.26 -1.13
CA THR A 153 -24.58 -17.40 -0.43
C THR A 153 -25.76 -17.01 0.47
N LYS A 154 -26.09 -15.73 0.56
CA LYS A 154 -27.26 -15.18 1.25
C LYS A 154 -28.31 -14.66 0.28
#